data_371169bae8da316157093f661adf0632
#
_entry.id   371169bae8da316157093f661adf0632
#
_cell.length_a   1.000
_cell.length_b   1.000
_cell.length_c   1.000
_cell.angle_alpha   90.00
_cell.angle_beta   90.00
_cell.angle_gamma   90.00
#
_symmetry.space_group_name_H-M   'P 1'
#
loop_
_entity.id
_entity.type
_entity.pdbx_description
1 polymer ?
#
loop_
_entity_poly.entity_id
_entity_poly.type
_entity_poly.pdbx_seq_one_letter_code
_entity_poly.pdbx_strand_id
1 'polypeptide(L)'
;VDQIQVVGGQPLPTVTVVSTTDDVARLPSAIYKQASDNRATFKCLIAIENAPIRVANQVDPAPSVNGKQVEPGQDIVLSTHAQVVQFRYCNGIAGSNATIHIYPEV
;
A
#
# COMPACT_ATOMS: atom_id res chain seq x y z
N VAL A 1 1.26 -13.96 -16.56
CA VAL A 1 1.59 -13.21 -16.07
C VAL A 1 2.50 -13.13 -15.60
N ASP A 2 2.75 -12.36 -15.86
CA ASP A 2 3.81 -12.25 -15.32
C ASP A 2 3.85 -12.01 -13.97
N GLN A 3 4.63 -12.71 -13.35
CA GLN A 3 4.86 -12.49 -12.08
C GLN A 3 5.53 -11.24 -11.86
N ILE A 4 5.22 -10.56 -10.82
CA ILE A 4 5.98 -9.50 -10.34
C ILE A 4 7.17 -10.02 -9.64
N GLN A 5 8.30 -9.75 -10.19
CA GLN A 5 9.54 -10.16 -9.60
C GLN A 5 10.12 -8.98 -8.91
N VAL A 6 10.15 -9.04 -7.63
CA VAL A 6 10.71 -7.97 -6.83
C VAL A 6 12.14 -8.35 -6.49
N VAL A 7 13.07 -7.57 -6.99
CA VAL A 7 14.47 -7.90 -6.89
C VAL A 7 14.96 -7.66 -5.48
N GLY A 8 15.73 -8.55 -4.96
CA GLY A 8 16.40 -8.36 -3.70
C GLY A 8 15.68 -8.90 -2.49
N GLY A 9 14.50 -9.45 -2.65
CA GLY A 9 13.77 -9.99 -1.54
C GLY A 9 13.01 -11.23 -1.89
N GLN A 10 12.47 -11.87 -0.87
CA GLN A 10 11.63 -13.02 -1.05
C GLN A 10 10.20 -12.58 -0.97
N PRO A 11 9.37 -12.80 -1.99
CA PRO A 11 7.96 -12.40 -1.92
C PRO A 11 7.26 -13.17 -0.81
N LEU A 12 6.37 -12.50 -0.11
CA LEU A 12 5.46 -13.18 0.78
C LEU A 12 4.44 -13.95 -0.05
N PRO A 13 3.92 -15.05 0.49
CA PRO A 13 3.08 -15.95 -0.32
C PRO A 13 1.74 -15.34 -0.71
N THR A 14 1.27 -14.30 -0.05
CA THR A 14 -0.07 -13.79 -0.27
C THR A 14 -0.04 -12.34 -0.69
N VAL A 15 -0.74 -12.06 -1.77
CA VAL A 15 -1.03 -10.69 -2.19
C VAL A 15 -2.30 -10.25 -1.48
N THR A 16 -2.28 -9.09 -0.86
CA THR A 16 -3.45 -8.56 -0.17
C THR A 16 -4.18 -7.58 -1.06
N VAL A 17 -5.48 -7.75 -1.18
CA VAL A 17 -6.34 -6.86 -1.97
C VAL A 17 -7.27 -6.14 -1.01
N VAL A 18 -7.30 -4.81 -1.08
CA VAL A 18 -8.08 -4.00 -0.16
C VAL A 18 -8.88 -2.97 -0.95
N SER A 19 -10.12 -2.75 -0.54
CA SER A 19 -10.93 -1.66 -1.06
C SER A 19 -10.70 -0.44 -0.18
N THR A 20 -10.47 0.71 -0.78
CA THR A 20 -10.25 1.94 -0.01
C THR A 20 -11.58 2.58 0.36
N THR A 21 -11.54 3.47 1.33
CA THR A 21 -12.70 4.24 1.76
C THR A 21 -12.28 5.69 1.94
N ASP A 22 -13.22 6.55 2.31
CA ASP A 22 -12.91 7.94 2.62
C ASP A 22 -12.10 8.06 3.91
N ASP A 23 -12.14 7.05 4.76
CA ASP A 23 -11.38 7.06 6.00
C ASP A 23 -9.92 6.66 5.76
N VAL A 24 -9.04 7.26 6.52
CA VAL A 24 -7.62 6.93 6.45
C VAL A 24 -7.38 5.53 6.96
N ALA A 25 -6.57 4.77 6.22
CA ALA A 25 -6.20 3.42 6.59
C ALA A 25 -4.69 3.24 6.50
N ARG A 26 -4.20 2.25 7.22
CA ARG A 26 -2.81 1.81 7.14
C ARG A 26 -2.78 0.42 6.54
N LEU A 27 -1.62 0.00 6.08
CA LEU A 27 -1.48 -1.36 5.58
C LEU A 27 -1.79 -2.35 6.71
N PRO A 28 -2.39 -3.51 6.40
CA PRO A 28 -2.69 -4.50 7.44
C PRO A 28 -1.46 -4.88 8.23
N SER A 29 -1.59 -5.01 9.54
CA SER A 29 -0.45 -5.29 10.40
C SER A 29 0.24 -6.61 10.06
N ALA A 30 -0.49 -7.56 9.52
CA ALA A 30 0.09 -8.83 9.09
C ALA A 30 1.14 -8.65 7.99
N ILE A 31 1.12 -7.55 7.27
CA ILE A 31 2.09 -7.28 6.22
C ILE A 31 3.43 -6.87 6.84
N TYR A 32 3.42 -6.04 7.86
CA TYR A 32 4.66 -5.49 8.39
C TYR A 32 5.09 -6.11 9.73
N LYS A 33 4.29 -6.99 10.30
CA LYS A 33 4.64 -7.70 11.53
C LYS A 33 4.86 -9.16 11.21
N GLN A 34 6.09 -9.58 11.10
CA GLN A 34 6.45 -10.95 10.77
C GLN A 34 6.88 -11.65 12.05
N ALA A 35 5.92 -12.03 12.86
CA ALA A 35 6.23 -12.54 14.19
C ALA A 35 6.83 -13.92 14.20
N SER A 36 6.43 -14.78 13.28
CA SER A 36 6.80 -16.20 13.39
C SER A 36 8.25 -16.48 13.00
N ASP A 37 8.82 -15.73 12.08
CA ASP A 37 10.17 -15.99 11.62
C ASP A 37 11.09 -14.79 11.79
N ASN A 38 10.65 -13.82 12.57
CA ASN A 38 11.45 -12.66 12.89
C ASN A 38 11.87 -11.82 11.71
N ARG A 39 11.22 -11.98 10.58
CA ARG A 39 11.49 -11.14 9.42
C ARG A 39 10.38 -10.10 9.30
N ALA A 40 10.73 -8.92 8.84
CA ALA A 40 9.78 -7.85 8.65
C ALA A 40 9.72 -7.48 7.18
N THR A 41 8.55 -7.09 6.72
CA THR A 41 8.42 -6.56 5.37
C THR A 41 9.25 -5.29 5.25
N PHE A 42 10.17 -5.27 4.30
CA PHE A 42 10.99 -4.09 4.09
C PHE A 42 10.73 -3.42 2.75
N LYS A 43 9.92 -4.04 1.91
CA LYS A 43 9.61 -3.49 0.61
C LYS A 43 8.20 -3.89 0.22
N CYS A 44 7.49 -2.99 -0.42
CA CYS A 44 6.13 -3.25 -0.80
C CYS A 44 5.82 -2.52 -2.10
N LEU A 45 5.21 -3.23 -3.03
CA LEU A 45 4.68 -2.63 -4.25
C LEU A 45 3.17 -2.55 -4.11
N ILE A 46 2.61 -1.41 -4.42
CA ILE A 46 1.17 -1.20 -4.33
C ILE A 46 0.66 -0.76 -5.70
N ALA A 47 -0.26 -1.53 -6.25
CA ALA A 47 -0.91 -1.23 -7.52
C ALA A 47 -2.34 -0.75 -7.26
N ILE A 48 -2.80 0.21 -8.03
CA ILE A 48 -4.08 0.89 -7.82
C ILE A 48 -4.98 0.65 -9.00
N GLU A 49 -6.24 0.30 -8.73
CA GLU A 49 -7.27 0.12 -9.75
C GLU A 49 -8.54 0.89 -9.41
N ASN A 50 -9.28 1.22 -10.42
CA ASN A 50 -10.65 1.74 -10.39
C ASN A 50 -10.78 3.21 -10.06
N ALA A 51 -9.99 3.74 -9.16
CA ALA A 51 -10.08 5.14 -8.76
C ALA A 51 -8.75 5.60 -8.17
N PRO A 52 -8.50 6.91 -8.10
CA PRO A 52 -7.27 7.38 -7.48
C PRO A 52 -7.31 7.26 -5.96
N ILE A 53 -6.15 7.24 -5.35
CA ILE A 53 -6.02 7.29 -3.89
C ILE A 53 -5.16 8.48 -3.50
N ARG A 54 -5.27 8.90 -2.24
CA ARG A 54 -4.35 9.87 -1.66
C ARG A 54 -3.52 9.19 -0.60
N VAL A 55 -2.24 9.50 -0.61
CA VAL A 55 -1.28 8.84 0.25
C VAL A 55 -0.44 9.86 1.01
N ALA A 56 0.03 9.47 2.16
CA ALA A 56 0.95 10.27 2.96
C ALA A 56 1.74 9.37 3.89
N ASN A 57 2.83 9.92 4.43
CA ASN A 57 3.65 9.21 5.39
C ASN A 57 3.59 9.96 6.69
N GLN A 58 3.20 9.29 7.76
CA GLN A 58 3.14 9.84 9.12
C GLN A 58 2.04 10.90 9.35
N VAL A 59 1.37 11.34 8.30
CA VAL A 59 0.25 12.27 8.43
C VAL A 59 -0.96 11.69 7.74
N ASP A 60 -2.13 12.13 8.11
CA ASP A 60 -3.36 11.59 7.53
C ASP A 60 -3.69 12.34 6.24
N PRO A 61 -3.83 11.62 5.12
CA PRO A 61 -4.39 12.20 3.90
C PRO A 61 -5.90 12.41 4.05
N ALA A 62 -6.48 13.21 3.19
CA ALA A 62 -7.92 13.39 3.16
C ALA A 62 -8.40 13.44 1.71
N PRO A 63 -9.54 12.82 1.39
CA PRO A 63 -10.05 12.81 0.02
C PRO A 63 -10.20 14.22 -0.51
N SER A 64 -9.73 14.45 -1.71
CA SER A 64 -9.83 15.72 -2.44
C SER A 64 -9.17 16.91 -1.74
N VAL A 65 -8.49 16.71 -0.62
CA VAL A 65 -7.96 17.81 0.18
C VAL A 65 -6.48 17.69 0.47
N ASN A 66 -6.04 16.57 1.01
CA ASN A 66 -4.69 16.46 1.55
C ASN A 66 -4.04 15.14 1.15
N GLY A 67 -2.73 15.16 0.99
CA GLY A 67 -1.98 14.02 0.55
C GLY A 67 -1.71 14.06 -0.95
N LYS A 68 -0.80 13.19 -1.41
CA LYS A 68 -0.49 13.10 -2.82
C LYS A 68 -1.48 12.17 -3.50
N GLN A 69 -2.11 12.65 -4.56
CA GLN A 69 -3.03 11.83 -5.33
C GLN A 69 -2.26 10.95 -6.30
N VAL A 70 -2.55 9.66 -6.29
CA VAL A 70 -1.94 8.67 -7.18
C VAL A 70 -3.06 8.05 -8.01
N GLU A 71 -2.87 8.05 -9.32
CA GLU A 71 -3.90 7.62 -10.27
C GLU A 71 -3.87 6.12 -10.48
N PRO A 72 -5.00 5.52 -10.91
CA PRO A 72 -5.01 4.12 -11.30
C PRO A 72 -3.98 3.86 -12.40
N GLY A 73 -3.31 2.74 -12.30
CA GLY A 73 -2.26 2.39 -13.24
C GLY A 73 -0.87 2.84 -12.82
N GLN A 74 -0.77 3.68 -11.80
CA GLN A 74 0.51 4.04 -11.23
C GLN A 74 0.82 3.10 -10.07
N ASP A 75 2.09 2.80 -9.89
CA ASP A 75 2.52 1.94 -8.78
C ASP A 75 3.20 2.77 -7.72
N ILE A 76 3.05 2.35 -6.47
CA ILE A 76 3.74 2.95 -5.35
C ILE A 76 4.73 1.94 -4.82
N VAL A 77 5.98 2.35 -4.66
CA VAL A 77 7.02 1.49 -4.10
C VAL A 77 7.42 2.02 -2.74
N LEU A 78 7.27 1.20 -1.72
CA LEU A 78 7.75 1.48 -0.39
C LEU A 78 9.02 0.67 -0.20
N SER A 79 10.14 1.36 0.01
CA SER A 79 11.45 0.73 -0.08
C SER A 79 12.04 0.36 1.26
N THR A 80 11.45 0.79 2.35
CA THR A 80 11.96 0.48 3.70
C THR A 80 10.84 0.04 4.60
N HIS A 81 11.19 -0.69 5.65
CA HIS A 81 10.22 -1.12 6.64
C HIS A 81 9.51 0.07 7.29
N ALA A 82 10.24 1.15 7.57
CA ALA A 82 9.64 2.34 8.15
C ALA A 82 8.57 2.93 7.24
N GLN A 83 8.82 2.98 5.94
CA GLN A 83 7.82 3.46 4.98
C GLN A 83 6.58 2.58 4.98
N VAL A 84 6.75 1.27 5.05
CA VAL A 84 5.63 0.33 5.08
C VAL A 84 4.78 0.55 6.33
N VAL A 85 5.42 0.71 7.48
CA VAL A 85 4.70 0.90 8.75
C VAL A 85 3.97 2.23 8.79
N GLN A 86 4.56 3.27 8.21
CA GLN A 86 4.05 4.64 8.32
C GLN A 86 3.12 5.04 7.18
N PHE A 87 2.96 4.19 6.19
CA PHE A 87 2.15 4.49 5.01
C PHE A 87 0.67 4.61 5.36
N ARG A 88 0.03 5.66 4.87
CA ARG A 88 -1.40 5.90 5.08
C ARG A 88 -2.04 6.26 3.76
N TYR A 89 -3.28 5.81 3.57
CA TYR A 89 -3.99 6.04 2.33
C TYR A 89 -5.48 6.20 2.59
N CYS A 90 -6.16 6.82 1.65
CA CYS A 90 -7.62 6.92 1.63
C CYS A 90 -8.06 7.13 0.19
N ASN A 91 -9.36 7.25 -0.05
CA ASN A 91 -9.86 7.59 -1.37
C ASN A 91 -9.24 8.89 -1.86
N GLY A 92 -8.89 8.96 -3.12
CA GLY A 92 -8.39 10.19 -3.73
C GLY A 92 -9.48 11.22 -3.91
N ILE A 93 -10.67 10.73 -4.27
CA ILE A 93 -11.85 11.56 -4.46
C ILE A 93 -12.91 11.02 -3.53
N ALA A 94 -13.56 11.91 -2.78
CA ALA A 94 -14.57 11.51 -1.81
C ALA A 94 -15.67 10.68 -2.48
N GLY A 95 -15.98 9.55 -1.89
CA GLY A 95 -17.01 8.64 -2.39
C GLY A 95 -16.58 7.71 -3.51
N SER A 96 -15.34 7.81 -4.00
CA SER A 96 -14.85 6.96 -5.08
C SER A 96 -13.85 5.96 -4.54
N ASN A 97 -14.31 4.76 -4.22
CA ASN A 97 -13.47 3.73 -3.66
C ASN A 97 -12.56 3.11 -4.73
N ALA A 98 -11.31 2.92 -4.39
CA ALA A 98 -10.34 2.24 -5.23
C ALA A 98 -10.07 0.85 -4.71
N THR A 99 -9.46 0.03 -5.54
CA THR A 99 -8.95 -1.27 -5.13
C THR A 99 -7.44 -1.21 -5.18
N ILE A 100 -6.78 -1.60 -4.12
CA ILE A 100 -5.32 -1.66 -4.10
C ILE A 100 -4.87 -3.10 -3.93
N HIS A 101 -3.80 -3.43 -4.65
CA HIS A 101 -3.18 -4.74 -4.59
C HIS A 101 -1.80 -4.54 -3.97
N ILE A 102 -1.55 -5.22 -2.87
CA ILE A 102 -0.34 -5.04 -2.07
C ILE A 102 0.54 -6.26 -2.23
N TYR A 103 1.76 -6.06 -2.72
CA TYR A 103 2.73 -7.12 -2.96
C TYR A 103 3.90 -6.92 -1.99
N PRO A 104 3.85 -7.51 -0.80
CA PRO A 104 4.93 -7.34 0.18
C PRO A 104 6.12 -8.24 -0.10
N GLU A 105 7.27 -7.83 0.40
CA GLU A 105 8.50 -8.57 0.24
C GLU A 105 9.33 -8.44 1.50
N VAL A 106 9.96 -9.48 1.90
CA VAL A 106 10.85 -9.47 3.08
C VAL A 106 12.31 -9.40 2.69
#